data_db6f255fbcead9346797fb2b1251af1e
#
_entry.id   db6f255fbcead9346797fb2b1251af1e
#
_cell.length_a   1.000
_cell.length_b   1.000
_cell.length_c   1.000
_cell.angle_alpha   90.00
_cell.angle_beta   90.00
_cell.angle_gamma   90.00
#
_symmetry.space_group_name_H-M   'P 1'
#
loop_
_entity.id
_entity.type
_entity.pdbx_description
1 polymer ?
#
loop_
_entity_poly.entity_id
_entity_poly.type
_entity_poly.pdbx_seq_one_letter_code
_entity_poly.pdbx_strand_id
1 'polypeptide(L)'
;FFALPQSPQLFKQLLMVAGYDRYYQITKCFRDEDLRADRQPEFTQIDCETSFLGEEEIRAIFQRMITEVFKTQLNVDLGEFPMMTYQEAAFRFGSDKPDLRVKLEFTELTEVMKDVDFKVFSTPATTKGGRVVALRVPGGSQISRGEIDQYTEFVKIYGAKGLAWIKVNEVAKGRDGLQSPIVKNLHDAALAEILKRTGAQDGDLIFFGADKEKIVNDSIGALRLKVGHSDFGKANGLFEDRWAPLWVVDFPMFEHDEENDRWAAVHHPFTSPKDGHEELMVTDPGNCLAKAYDMVLNGWELGGGSVRIHRADVQSKVFDALKISPEDARA
;
A
#
# COMPACT_ATOMS: atom_id res chain seq x y z
N PHE A 1 -18.61 -33.91 2.67
CA PHE A 1 -18.01 -32.61 3.00
C PHE A 1 -18.96 -31.50 2.53
N PHE A 2 -19.19 -30.50 3.36
CA PHE A 2 -19.93 -29.29 3.00
C PHE A 2 -18.92 -28.16 2.85
N ALA A 3 -19.03 -27.40 1.74
CA ALA A 3 -18.22 -26.21 1.56
C ALA A 3 -18.67 -25.11 2.54
N LEU A 4 -17.72 -24.48 3.21
CA LEU A 4 -18.01 -23.32 4.05
C LEU A 4 -18.12 -22.07 3.16
N PRO A 5 -19.06 -21.14 3.41
CA PRO A 5 -19.26 -19.97 2.58
C PRO A 5 -18.11 -18.97 2.73
N GLN A 6 -17.52 -18.54 1.63
CA GLN A 6 -16.51 -17.48 1.64
C GLN A 6 -17.14 -16.10 1.88
N SER A 7 -18.37 -15.91 1.39
CA SER A 7 -19.21 -14.72 1.58
C SER A 7 -20.64 -15.06 1.12
N PRO A 8 -21.66 -14.24 1.45
CA PRO A 8 -23.03 -14.44 1.00
C PRO A 8 -23.26 -14.02 -0.48
N GLN A 9 -22.23 -14.10 -1.33
CA GLN A 9 -22.23 -13.54 -2.70
C GLN A 9 -23.39 -14.06 -3.56
N LEU A 10 -23.64 -15.36 -3.55
CA LEU A 10 -24.70 -15.95 -4.37
C LEU A 10 -26.08 -15.40 -3.99
N PHE A 11 -26.38 -15.36 -2.69
CA PHE A 11 -27.69 -14.91 -2.20
C PHE A 11 -27.92 -13.42 -2.44
N LYS A 12 -26.94 -12.58 -2.15
CA LYS A 12 -27.09 -11.13 -2.39
C LYS A 12 -27.22 -10.79 -3.87
N GLN A 13 -26.50 -11.51 -4.74
CA GLN A 13 -26.64 -11.34 -6.18
C GLN A 13 -28.04 -11.73 -6.67
N LEU A 14 -28.62 -12.83 -6.19
CA LEU A 14 -29.98 -13.23 -6.52
C LEU A 14 -31.01 -12.20 -6.05
N LEU A 15 -30.81 -11.60 -4.87
CA LEU A 15 -31.66 -10.53 -4.36
C LEU A 15 -31.59 -9.27 -5.25
N MET A 16 -30.40 -8.87 -5.67
CA MET A 16 -30.24 -7.74 -6.60
C MET A 16 -30.92 -8.03 -7.95
N VAL A 17 -30.76 -9.23 -8.51
CA VAL A 17 -31.44 -9.65 -9.74
C VAL A 17 -32.97 -9.66 -9.56
N ALA A 18 -33.48 -10.02 -8.38
CA ALA A 18 -34.91 -9.99 -8.03
C ALA A 18 -35.46 -8.57 -7.84
N GLY A 19 -34.64 -7.52 -7.93
CA GLY A 19 -35.03 -6.13 -7.86
C GLY A 19 -34.99 -5.50 -6.48
N TYR A 20 -34.25 -6.10 -5.55
CA TYR A 20 -33.94 -5.43 -4.27
C TYR A 20 -32.85 -4.38 -4.50
N ASP A 21 -33.11 -3.15 -4.06
CA ASP A 21 -32.14 -2.05 -4.24
C ASP A 21 -31.02 -2.04 -3.21
N ARG A 22 -31.27 -2.60 -2.03
CA ARG A 22 -30.35 -2.55 -0.90
C ARG A 22 -30.42 -3.83 -0.10
N TYR A 23 -29.24 -4.38 0.17
CA TYR A 23 -29.05 -5.56 0.97
C TYR A 23 -27.97 -5.28 2.02
N TYR A 24 -28.13 -5.80 3.22
CA TYR A 24 -27.04 -5.94 4.19
C TYR A 24 -27.26 -7.19 5.05
N GLN A 25 -26.15 -7.76 5.51
CA GLN A 25 -26.17 -8.88 6.43
C GLN A 25 -24.90 -8.86 7.29
N ILE A 26 -25.06 -9.23 8.57
CA ILE A 26 -23.91 -9.58 9.42
C ILE A 26 -23.76 -11.09 9.32
N THR A 27 -22.70 -11.57 8.71
CA THR A 27 -22.54 -12.96 8.32
C THR A 27 -21.15 -13.51 8.64
N LYS A 28 -21.10 -14.79 8.97
CA LYS A 28 -19.84 -15.53 9.09
C LYS A 28 -19.31 -15.89 7.70
N CYS A 29 -18.02 -15.64 7.53
CA CYS A 29 -17.28 -15.95 6.31
C CYS A 29 -16.09 -16.84 6.65
N PHE A 30 -15.71 -17.67 5.70
CA PHE A 30 -14.61 -18.62 5.85
C PHE A 30 -13.68 -18.53 4.64
N ARG A 31 -12.39 -18.29 4.88
CA ARG A 31 -11.39 -18.24 3.81
C ARG A 31 -10.17 -19.04 4.20
N ASP A 32 -9.70 -19.87 3.28
CA ASP A 32 -8.44 -20.61 3.43
C ASP A 32 -7.31 -19.70 2.90
N GLU A 33 -6.82 -18.86 3.78
CA GLU A 33 -5.74 -17.90 3.52
C GLU A 33 -4.63 -18.09 4.55
N ASP A 34 -3.43 -17.64 4.20
CA ASP A 34 -2.31 -17.60 5.14
C ASP A 34 -2.67 -16.75 6.36
N LEU A 35 -2.44 -17.32 7.54
CA LEU A 35 -2.67 -16.62 8.81
C LEU A 35 -1.75 -15.41 8.91
N ARG A 36 -2.35 -14.26 9.19
CA ARG A 36 -1.66 -13.00 9.47
C ARG A 36 -2.21 -12.42 10.78
N ALA A 37 -1.55 -11.39 11.28
CA ALA A 37 -1.98 -10.73 12.52
C ALA A 37 -3.42 -10.18 12.44
N ASP A 38 -3.89 -9.83 11.25
CA ASP A 38 -5.21 -9.26 10.96
C ASP A 38 -6.16 -10.19 10.19
N ARG A 39 -5.77 -11.45 9.94
CA ARG A 39 -6.58 -12.39 9.14
C ARG A 39 -6.74 -13.72 9.85
N GLN A 40 -7.99 -14.14 9.94
CA GLN A 40 -8.42 -15.42 10.53
C GLN A 40 -9.22 -16.21 9.48
N PRO A 41 -9.15 -17.56 9.49
CA PRO A 41 -9.90 -18.39 8.55
C PRO A 41 -11.43 -18.29 8.74
N GLU A 42 -11.89 -17.97 9.94
CA GLU A 42 -13.29 -17.65 10.26
C GLU A 42 -13.37 -16.21 10.75
N PHE A 43 -14.22 -15.40 10.13
CA PHE A 43 -14.44 -14.01 10.51
C PHE A 43 -15.87 -13.58 10.19
N THR A 44 -16.27 -12.42 10.72
CA THR A 44 -17.61 -11.87 10.49
C THR A 44 -17.50 -10.62 9.64
N GLN A 45 -18.34 -10.55 8.59
CA GLN A 45 -18.48 -9.36 7.75
C GLN A 45 -19.79 -8.65 8.03
N ILE A 46 -19.77 -7.31 7.97
CA ILE A 46 -20.93 -6.50 7.64
C ILE A 46 -20.92 -6.39 6.13
N ASP A 47 -21.69 -7.26 5.47
CA ASP A 47 -21.76 -7.34 4.01
C ASP A 47 -22.93 -6.51 3.49
N CYS A 48 -22.67 -5.70 2.46
CA CYS A 48 -23.63 -4.76 1.91
C CYS A 48 -23.56 -4.81 0.38
N GLU A 49 -24.74 -4.81 -0.26
CA GLU A 49 -24.86 -4.68 -1.71
C GLU A 49 -25.95 -3.66 -2.03
N THR A 50 -25.68 -2.75 -2.97
CA THR A 50 -26.62 -1.69 -3.31
C THR A 50 -26.69 -1.46 -4.81
N SER A 51 -27.89 -1.19 -5.31
CA SER A 51 -28.11 -0.73 -6.68
C SER A 51 -28.12 0.80 -6.74
N PHE A 52 -27.72 1.35 -7.88
CA PHE A 52 -27.81 2.77 -8.23
C PHE A 52 -26.98 3.72 -7.35
N LEU A 53 -25.99 3.22 -6.61
CA LEU A 53 -25.04 4.03 -5.85
C LEU A 53 -23.64 3.91 -6.44
N GLY A 54 -22.90 5.01 -6.45
CA GLY A 54 -21.50 5.05 -6.82
C GLY A 54 -20.55 4.88 -5.64
N GLU A 55 -19.26 5.02 -5.91
CA GLU A 55 -18.20 4.87 -4.88
C GLU A 55 -18.37 5.86 -3.73
N GLU A 56 -18.71 7.12 -4.04
CA GLU A 56 -18.81 8.20 -3.05
C GLU A 56 -19.94 7.96 -2.06
N GLU A 57 -21.11 7.57 -2.55
CA GLU A 57 -22.27 7.31 -1.71
C GLU A 57 -22.03 6.14 -0.78
N ILE A 58 -21.43 5.04 -1.28
CA ILE A 58 -21.10 3.88 -0.45
C ILE A 58 -20.06 4.24 0.60
N ARG A 59 -18.97 4.93 0.23
CA ARG A 59 -17.97 5.39 1.20
C ARG A 59 -18.58 6.27 2.28
N ALA A 60 -19.46 7.19 1.91
CA ALA A 60 -20.14 8.07 2.87
C ALA A 60 -21.01 7.29 3.86
N ILE A 61 -21.71 6.24 3.41
CA ILE A 61 -22.52 5.37 4.28
C ILE A 61 -21.64 4.64 5.29
N PHE A 62 -20.56 3.99 4.84
CA PHE A 62 -19.68 3.23 5.72
C PHE A 62 -18.86 4.13 6.65
N GLN A 63 -18.39 5.28 6.16
CA GLN A 63 -17.71 6.28 7.00
C GLN A 63 -18.61 6.73 8.15
N ARG A 64 -19.86 7.10 7.85
CA ARG A 64 -20.83 7.48 8.88
C ARG A 64 -21.09 6.35 9.87
N MET A 65 -21.24 5.12 9.39
CA MET A 65 -21.44 3.95 10.25
C MET A 65 -20.27 3.75 11.22
N ILE A 66 -19.05 3.74 10.72
CA ILE A 66 -17.85 3.54 11.56
C ILE A 66 -17.67 4.71 12.54
N THR A 67 -17.85 5.95 12.08
CA THR A 67 -17.80 7.13 12.97
C THR A 67 -18.79 7.02 14.11
N GLU A 68 -20.03 6.62 13.84
CA GLU A 68 -21.07 6.47 14.85
C GLU A 68 -20.76 5.31 15.82
N VAL A 69 -20.25 4.19 15.34
CA VAL A 69 -19.82 3.06 16.17
C VAL A 69 -18.72 3.49 17.14
N PHE A 70 -17.67 4.17 16.65
CA PHE A 70 -16.57 4.65 17.50
C PHE A 70 -17.05 5.69 18.53
N LYS A 71 -17.91 6.61 18.11
CA LYS A 71 -18.48 7.62 19.00
C LYS A 71 -19.33 7.00 20.10
N THR A 72 -20.23 6.07 19.75
CA THR A 72 -21.19 5.51 20.72
C THR A 72 -20.58 4.45 21.62
N GLN A 73 -19.64 3.64 21.12
CA GLN A 73 -19.07 2.52 21.87
C GLN A 73 -17.77 2.89 22.61
N LEU A 74 -16.97 3.79 22.06
CA LEU A 74 -15.65 4.15 22.59
C LEU A 74 -15.56 5.60 23.03
N ASN A 75 -16.58 6.42 22.79
CA ASN A 75 -16.57 7.87 22.98
C ASN A 75 -15.40 8.55 22.25
N VAL A 76 -15.10 8.06 21.04
CA VAL A 76 -14.02 8.56 20.18
C VAL A 76 -14.62 9.25 18.96
N ASP A 77 -14.17 10.46 18.68
CA ASP A 77 -14.43 11.13 17.41
C ASP A 77 -13.28 10.81 16.43
N LEU A 78 -13.60 10.13 15.34
CA LEU A 78 -12.61 9.79 14.30
C LEU A 78 -12.21 10.97 13.42
N GLY A 79 -12.97 12.07 13.45
CA GLY A 79 -12.74 13.24 12.61
C GLY A 79 -12.93 12.98 11.13
N GLU A 80 -12.15 13.67 10.32
CA GLU A 80 -12.15 13.51 8.87
C GLU A 80 -11.36 12.27 8.43
N PHE A 81 -11.85 11.63 7.35
CA PHE A 81 -11.15 10.53 6.68
C PHE A 81 -10.48 11.09 5.42
N PRO A 82 -9.18 11.40 5.45
CA PRO A 82 -8.48 11.83 4.25
C PRO A 82 -8.59 10.75 3.17
N MET A 83 -8.60 11.19 1.91
CA MET A 83 -8.63 10.31 0.76
C MET A 83 -7.28 10.32 0.07
N MET A 84 -6.75 9.16 -0.24
CA MET A 84 -5.45 8.95 -0.87
C MET A 84 -5.61 7.95 -2.01
N THR A 85 -4.95 8.17 -3.14
CA THR A 85 -4.93 7.15 -4.18
C THR A 85 -4.01 6.00 -3.80
N TYR A 86 -4.27 4.80 -4.34
CA TYR A 86 -3.36 3.66 -4.19
C TYR A 86 -1.93 4.02 -4.60
N GLN A 87 -1.77 4.72 -5.73
CA GLN A 87 -0.46 5.14 -6.21
C GLN A 87 0.26 6.07 -5.20
N GLU A 88 -0.46 7.03 -4.63
CA GLU A 88 0.10 7.92 -3.61
C GLU A 88 0.49 7.16 -2.35
N ALA A 89 -0.36 6.24 -1.88
CA ALA A 89 -0.09 5.42 -0.71
C ALA A 89 1.16 4.54 -0.90
N ALA A 90 1.27 3.85 -2.04
CA ALA A 90 2.45 3.06 -2.39
C ALA A 90 3.70 3.93 -2.58
N PHE A 91 3.56 5.10 -3.19
CA PHE A 91 4.68 6.02 -3.42
C PHE A 91 5.25 6.60 -2.13
N ARG A 92 4.39 7.06 -1.21
CA ARG A 92 4.80 7.73 0.03
C ARG A 92 5.13 6.77 1.16
N PHE A 93 4.47 5.61 1.22
CA PHE A 93 4.51 4.74 2.40
C PHE A 93 4.89 3.28 2.08
N GLY A 94 4.92 2.91 0.80
CA GLY A 94 5.18 1.54 0.37
C GLY A 94 4.06 0.55 0.75
N SER A 95 2.83 1.03 0.89
CA SER A 95 1.69 0.21 1.33
C SER A 95 0.38 0.77 0.80
N ASP A 96 -0.58 -0.10 0.50
CA ASP A 96 -1.97 0.21 0.19
C ASP A 96 -2.83 0.51 1.44
N LYS A 97 -2.29 0.22 2.63
CA LYS A 97 -2.92 0.48 3.93
C LYS A 97 -1.96 1.17 4.91
N PRO A 98 -1.55 2.41 4.63
CA PRO A 98 -0.55 3.09 5.44
C PRO A 98 -1.05 3.41 6.85
N ASP A 99 -0.20 3.18 7.85
CA ASP A 99 -0.42 3.70 9.21
C ASP A 99 0.00 5.16 9.29
N LEU A 100 -0.96 6.08 9.26
CA LEU A 100 -0.71 7.52 9.28
C LEU A 100 -0.28 8.04 10.66
N ARG A 101 -0.25 7.20 11.70
CA ARG A 101 0.31 7.56 13.02
C ARG A 101 1.83 7.65 12.99
N VAL A 102 2.47 6.93 12.06
CA VAL A 102 3.92 7.00 11.85
C VAL A 102 4.23 8.13 10.88
N LYS A 103 5.00 9.13 11.34
CA LYS A 103 5.33 10.37 10.58
C LYS A 103 6.52 10.24 9.64
N LEU A 104 6.87 9.04 9.24
CA LEU A 104 7.95 8.78 8.30
C LEU A 104 7.38 8.55 6.90
N GLU A 105 7.99 9.15 5.90
CA GLU A 105 7.59 8.99 4.50
C GLU A 105 8.81 8.67 3.63
N PHE A 106 8.56 8.02 2.50
CA PHE A 106 9.61 7.78 1.51
C PHE A 106 9.98 9.06 0.78
N THR A 107 11.25 9.20 0.48
CA THR A 107 11.77 10.19 -0.45
C THR A 107 12.28 9.48 -1.70
N GLU A 108 11.72 9.81 -2.85
CA GLU A 108 12.07 9.20 -4.13
C GLU A 108 13.43 9.66 -4.63
N LEU A 109 14.33 8.71 -4.93
CA LEU A 109 15.68 8.97 -5.35
C LEU A 109 16.10 8.25 -6.63
N THR A 110 15.22 7.48 -7.28
CA THR A 110 15.55 6.66 -8.45
C THR A 110 16.31 7.46 -9.51
N GLU A 111 15.81 8.66 -9.88
CA GLU A 111 16.47 9.50 -10.88
C GLU A 111 17.86 9.99 -10.45
N VAL A 112 18.03 10.27 -9.16
CA VAL A 112 19.33 10.75 -8.59
C VAL A 112 20.39 9.65 -8.61
N MET A 113 19.98 8.39 -8.58
CA MET A 113 20.87 7.25 -8.44
C MET A 113 21.27 6.59 -9.77
N LYS A 114 20.80 7.12 -10.90
CA LYS A 114 21.09 6.53 -12.22
C LYS A 114 22.57 6.58 -12.61
N ASP A 115 23.26 7.64 -12.24
CA ASP A 115 24.63 7.94 -12.65
C ASP A 115 25.69 7.75 -11.55
N VAL A 116 25.32 7.17 -10.39
CA VAL A 116 26.26 6.89 -9.32
C VAL A 116 27.05 5.58 -9.58
N ASP A 117 28.31 5.55 -9.13
CA ASP A 117 29.16 4.36 -9.28
C ASP A 117 28.74 3.19 -8.38
N PHE A 118 27.88 3.45 -7.39
CA PHE A 118 27.39 2.45 -6.46
C PHE A 118 26.33 1.55 -7.10
N LYS A 119 26.75 0.39 -7.62
CA LYS A 119 25.88 -0.55 -8.35
C LYS A 119 24.64 -1.00 -7.60
N VAL A 120 24.68 -1.04 -6.26
CA VAL A 120 23.50 -1.34 -5.43
C VAL A 120 22.37 -0.36 -5.69
N PHE A 121 22.68 0.89 -6.02
CA PHE A 121 21.70 1.93 -6.33
C PHE A 121 21.50 2.12 -7.84
N SER A 122 22.57 2.21 -8.61
CA SER A 122 22.44 2.51 -10.05
C SER A 122 21.83 1.37 -10.86
N THR A 123 22.00 0.11 -10.46
CA THR A 123 21.36 -1.01 -11.15
C THR A 123 19.84 -0.95 -11.07
N PRO A 124 19.19 -0.93 -9.88
CA PRO A 124 17.73 -0.77 -9.82
C PRO A 124 17.27 0.58 -10.41
N ALA A 125 18.03 1.65 -10.23
CA ALA A 125 17.68 2.96 -10.78
C ALA A 125 17.60 3.01 -12.32
N THR A 126 18.30 2.12 -13.02
CA THR A 126 18.32 2.01 -14.49
C THR A 126 17.55 0.81 -15.04
N THR A 127 17.04 -0.05 -14.17
CA THR A 127 16.26 -1.24 -14.55
C THR A 127 14.76 -0.92 -14.54
N LYS A 128 14.02 -1.37 -15.54
CA LYS A 128 12.56 -1.22 -15.58
C LYS A 128 11.94 -1.88 -14.34
N GLY A 129 11.05 -1.16 -13.64
CA GLY A 129 10.41 -1.65 -12.41
C GLY A 129 11.33 -1.63 -11.18
N GLY A 130 12.53 -1.07 -11.29
CA GLY A 130 13.40 -0.81 -10.16
C GLY A 130 13.08 0.54 -9.50
N ARG A 131 13.37 0.64 -8.21
CA ARG A 131 13.12 1.83 -7.39
C ARG A 131 14.21 2.05 -6.38
N VAL A 132 14.56 3.31 -6.12
CA VAL A 132 15.45 3.71 -5.04
C VAL A 132 14.80 4.78 -4.20
N VAL A 133 14.62 4.50 -2.90
CA VAL A 133 14.01 5.45 -1.95
C VAL A 133 14.91 5.67 -0.75
N ALA A 134 14.74 6.82 -0.11
CA ALA A 134 15.27 7.11 1.21
C ALA A 134 14.14 7.16 2.24
N LEU A 135 14.43 6.72 3.46
CA LEU A 135 13.61 6.89 4.65
C LEU A 135 14.41 7.69 5.66
N ARG A 136 14.10 8.98 5.79
CA ARG A 136 14.71 9.85 6.80
C ARG A 136 14.10 9.55 8.17
N VAL A 137 14.96 9.36 9.15
CA VAL A 137 14.61 9.16 10.56
C VAL A 137 15.16 10.34 11.36
N PRO A 138 14.32 11.35 11.70
CA PRO A 138 14.71 12.50 12.50
C PRO A 138 15.33 12.08 13.83
N GLY A 139 16.49 12.67 14.17
CA GLY A 139 17.23 12.34 15.40
C GLY A 139 17.85 10.95 15.43
N GLY A 140 17.76 10.18 14.33
CA GLY A 140 18.16 8.77 14.27
C GLY A 140 19.66 8.50 14.32
N SER A 141 20.53 9.51 14.29
CA SER A 141 21.98 9.30 14.41
C SER A 141 22.38 8.62 15.73
N GLN A 142 21.55 8.73 16.77
CA GLN A 142 21.75 8.06 18.06
C GLN A 142 21.37 6.56 18.05
N ILE A 143 20.69 6.07 17.02
CA ILE A 143 20.43 4.63 16.86
C ILE A 143 21.77 3.92 16.74
N SER A 144 21.98 2.92 17.59
CA SER A 144 23.25 2.21 17.66
C SER A 144 23.51 1.38 16.39
N ARG A 145 24.78 1.05 16.15
CA ARG A 145 25.16 0.15 15.05
C ARG A 145 24.47 -1.22 15.16
N GLY A 146 24.36 -1.74 16.38
CA GLY A 146 23.69 -3.03 16.61
C GLY A 146 22.21 -3.01 16.26
N GLU A 147 21.50 -1.89 16.53
CA GLU A 147 20.09 -1.72 16.12
C GLU A 147 19.98 -1.59 14.59
N ILE A 148 20.90 -0.87 13.94
CA ILE A 148 20.91 -0.79 12.45
C ILE A 148 21.15 -2.19 11.85
N ASP A 149 22.01 -3.00 12.45
CA ASP A 149 22.26 -4.38 12.00
C ASP A 149 20.99 -5.25 12.20
N GLN A 150 20.25 -5.06 13.31
CA GLN A 150 18.93 -5.71 13.51
C GLN A 150 17.90 -5.27 12.46
N TYR A 151 17.84 -3.99 12.10
CA TYR A 151 16.99 -3.50 11.03
C TYR A 151 17.38 -4.08 9.67
N THR A 152 18.67 -4.30 9.45
CA THR A 152 19.18 -4.95 8.24
C THR A 152 18.68 -6.40 8.14
N GLU A 153 18.73 -7.16 9.22
CA GLU A 153 18.17 -8.52 9.23
C GLU A 153 16.64 -8.51 9.08
N PHE A 154 15.97 -7.54 9.68
CA PHE A 154 14.52 -7.39 9.57
C PHE A 154 14.06 -7.16 8.12
N VAL A 155 14.68 -6.26 7.37
CA VAL A 155 14.25 -5.98 5.98
C VAL A 155 14.52 -7.17 5.04
N LYS A 156 15.45 -8.06 5.36
CA LYS A 156 15.69 -9.29 4.58
C LYS A 156 14.48 -10.24 4.57
N ILE A 157 13.65 -10.22 5.61
CA ILE A 157 12.41 -11.00 5.67
C ILE A 157 11.48 -10.64 4.50
N TYR A 158 11.57 -9.39 4.03
CA TYR A 158 10.78 -8.86 2.91
C TYR A 158 11.52 -8.91 1.56
N GLY A 159 12.62 -9.66 1.48
CA GLY A 159 13.38 -9.88 0.26
C GLY A 159 14.49 -8.86 -0.04
N ALA A 160 14.69 -7.86 0.82
CA ALA A 160 15.81 -6.94 0.64
C ALA A 160 17.16 -7.64 0.86
N LYS A 161 18.16 -7.33 0.01
CA LYS A 161 19.51 -7.92 0.11
C LYS A 161 20.36 -7.29 1.21
N GLY A 162 19.97 -6.12 1.68
CA GLY A 162 20.66 -5.36 2.72
C GLY A 162 19.96 -4.03 2.98
N LEU A 163 20.50 -3.25 3.89
CA LEU A 163 19.99 -1.94 4.27
C LEU A 163 21.16 -0.94 4.29
N ALA A 164 21.25 -0.11 3.26
CA ALA A 164 22.19 1.00 3.24
C ALA A 164 21.67 2.15 4.13
N TRP A 165 22.59 2.89 4.72
CA TRP A 165 22.24 3.98 5.63
C TRP A 165 23.32 5.08 5.64
N ILE A 166 22.91 6.29 6.00
CA ILE A 166 23.79 7.45 6.24
C ILE A 166 23.36 8.12 7.54
N LYS A 167 24.29 8.29 8.49
CA LYS A 167 24.12 9.21 9.63
C LYS A 167 24.58 10.61 9.22
N VAL A 168 23.72 11.59 9.50
CA VAL A 168 23.96 12.99 9.18
C VAL A 168 24.43 13.69 10.45
N ASN A 169 25.75 13.85 10.59
CA ASN A 169 26.34 14.51 11.76
C ASN A 169 26.28 16.04 11.62
N GLU A 170 26.60 16.56 10.41
CA GLU A 170 26.63 18.01 10.16
C GLU A 170 26.38 18.29 8.67
N VAL A 171 25.15 18.73 8.34
CA VAL A 171 24.72 18.98 6.94
C VAL A 171 25.61 20.00 6.25
N ALA A 172 26.01 21.07 6.97
CA ALA A 172 26.81 22.15 6.41
C ALA A 172 28.19 21.73 5.90
N LYS A 173 28.72 20.61 6.38
CA LYS A 173 30.02 20.05 5.93
C LYS A 173 29.90 19.14 4.69
N GLY A 174 28.68 18.98 4.15
CA GLY A 174 28.47 18.09 3.01
C GLY A 174 29.00 16.68 3.30
N ARG A 175 29.82 16.13 2.40
CA ARG A 175 30.40 14.78 2.52
C ARG A 175 31.08 14.52 3.88
N ASP A 176 31.85 15.48 4.38
CA ASP A 176 32.64 15.33 5.61
C ASP A 176 31.75 15.32 6.87
N GLY A 177 30.52 15.78 6.76
CA GLY A 177 29.51 15.72 7.80
C GLY A 177 28.70 14.44 7.82
N LEU A 178 28.97 13.49 6.90
CA LEU A 178 28.21 12.25 6.75
C LEU A 178 29.02 11.03 7.19
N GLN A 179 28.41 10.16 7.94
CA GLN A 179 29.01 8.91 8.41
C GLN A 179 28.32 7.71 7.79
N SER A 180 29.00 7.00 6.88
CA SER A 180 28.47 5.78 6.28
C SER A 180 29.52 5.08 5.43
N PRO A 181 29.45 3.73 5.31
CA PRO A 181 30.31 2.99 4.37
C PRO A 181 30.07 3.33 2.91
N ILE A 182 28.86 3.82 2.54
CA ILE A 182 28.47 4.05 1.14
C ILE A 182 28.82 5.45 0.63
N VAL A 183 29.11 6.41 1.51
CA VAL A 183 29.40 7.82 1.13
C VAL A 183 30.53 7.92 0.11
N LYS A 184 31.55 7.07 0.21
CA LYS A 184 32.68 7.04 -0.73
C LYS A 184 32.30 6.63 -2.16
N ASN A 185 31.15 5.96 -2.33
CA ASN A 185 30.67 5.46 -3.61
C ASN A 185 29.65 6.41 -4.29
N LEU A 186 29.33 7.52 -3.63
CA LEU A 186 28.38 8.52 -4.11
C LEU A 186 29.13 9.82 -4.41
N HIS A 187 28.89 10.44 -5.55
CA HIS A 187 29.47 11.75 -5.87
C HIS A 187 28.76 12.88 -5.12
N ASP A 188 29.41 14.03 -5.01
CA ASP A 188 28.92 15.15 -4.17
C ASP A 188 27.55 15.68 -4.60
N ALA A 189 27.25 15.69 -5.90
CA ALA A 189 25.96 16.10 -6.40
C ALA A 189 24.82 15.16 -5.93
N ALA A 190 25.06 13.84 -5.94
CA ALA A 190 24.09 12.87 -5.41
C ALA A 190 23.90 13.04 -3.90
N LEU A 191 24.97 13.22 -3.13
CA LEU A 191 24.88 13.47 -1.69
C LEU A 191 24.10 14.77 -1.39
N ALA A 192 24.35 15.85 -2.14
CA ALA A 192 23.61 17.10 -2.01
C ALA A 192 22.11 16.94 -2.30
N GLU A 193 21.75 16.21 -3.37
CA GLU A 193 20.35 15.93 -3.71
C GLU A 193 19.68 15.02 -2.68
N ILE A 194 20.37 14.03 -2.11
CA ILE A 194 19.85 13.21 -1.00
C ILE A 194 19.48 14.12 0.18
N LEU A 195 20.42 14.94 0.65
CA LEU A 195 20.18 15.82 1.80
C LEU A 195 19.04 16.81 1.53
N LYS A 196 19.01 17.40 0.33
CA LYS A 196 17.99 18.36 -0.07
C LYS A 196 16.59 17.71 -0.14
N ARG A 197 16.47 16.58 -0.85
CA ARG A 197 15.16 15.92 -1.05
C ARG A 197 14.61 15.33 0.24
N THR A 198 15.45 14.75 1.08
CA THR A 198 15.04 14.21 2.38
C THR A 198 14.77 15.32 3.41
N GLY A 199 15.26 16.54 3.17
CA GLY A 199 15.23 17.62 4.16
C GLY A 199 16.01 17.24 5.42
N ALA A 200 17.07 16.45 5.28
CA ALA A 200 17.87 15.95 6.40
C ALA A 200 18.50 17.09 7.21
N GLN A 201 18.56 16.88 8.50
CA GLN A 201 19.13 17.80 9.48
C GLN A 201 20.25 17.13 10.28
N ASP A 202 21.02 17.93 10.99
CA ASP A 202 22.05 17.41 11.90
C ASP A 202 21.43 16.47 12.93
N GLY A 203 22.02 15.30 13.09
CA GLY A 203 21.51 14.27 13.99
C GLY A 203 20.54 13.26 13.37
N ASP A 204 20.23 13.36 12.09
CA ASP A 204 19.35 12.42 11.40
C ASP A 204 20.06 11.13 10.95
N LEU A 205 19.25 10.11 10.71
CA LEU A 205 19.64 8.88 10.03
C LEU A 205 18.78 8.72 8.78
N ILE A 206 19.41 8.35 7.67
CA ILE A 206 18.72 8.06 6.42
C ILE A 206 18.96 6.58 6.08
N PHE A 207 17.90 5.81 5.94
CA PHE A 207 17.94 4.47 5.37
C PHE A 207 17.61 4.50 3.88
N PHE A 208 18.09 3.52 3.12
CA PHE A 208 17.84 3.42 1.69
C PHE A 208 17.33 2.04 1.32
N GLY A 209 16.29 2.01 0.47
CA GLY A 209 15.82 0.82 -0.23
C GLY A 209 16.15 0.93 -1.71
N ALA A 210 16.70 -0.11 -2.30
CA ALA A 210 17.08 -0.15 -3.72
C ALA A 210 17.00 -1.58 -4.26
N ASP A 211 15.92 -1.87 -5.00
CA ASP A 211 15.67 -3.17 -5.64
C ASP A 211 14.46 -3.00 -6.62
N LYS A 212 13.78 -4.10 -7.00
CA LYS A 212 12.45 -4.04 -7.61
C LYS A 212 11.50 -3.25 -6.70
N GLU A 213 10.61 -2.48 -7.30
CA GLU A 213 9.68 -1.60 -6.57
C GLU A 213 8.92 -2.34 -5.47
N LYS A 214 8.40 -3.54 -5.75
CA LYS A 214 7.69 -4.35 -4.74
C LYS A 214 8.56 -4.65 -3.53
N ILE A 215 9.81 -5.06 -3.72
CA ILE A 215 10.74 -5.37 -2.61
C ILE A 215 11.05 -4.11 -1.80
N VAL A 216 11.25 -2.97 -2.47
CA VAL A 216 11.49 -1.68 -1.81
C VAL A 216 10.28 -1.28 -0.97
N ASN A 217 9.09 -1.35 -1.55
CA ASN A 217 7.83 -1.01 -0.87
C ASN A 217 7.61 -1.90 0.36
N ASP A 218 7.70 -3.21 0.21
CA ASP A 218 7.48 -4.17 1.28
C ASP A 218 8.53 -4.01 2.41
N SER A 219 9.82 -3.90 2.06
CA SER A 219 10.90 -3.87 3.05
C SER A 219 11.03 -2.53 3.77
N ILE A 220 11.03 -1.42 3.03
CA ILE A 220 11.16 -0.08 3.64
C ILE A 220 9.84 0.36 4.27
N GLY A 221 8.68 -0.05 3.72
CA GLY A 221 7.38 0.14 4.35
C GLY A 221 7.29 -0.56 5.71
N ALA A 222 7.75 -1.81 5.81
CA ALA A 222 7.84 -2.52 7.08
C ALA A 222 8.84 -1.87 8.04
N LEU A 223 10.02 -1.44 7.54
CA LEU A 223 11.02 -0.72 8.34
C LEU A 223 10.46 0.59 8.91
N ARG A 224 9.74 1.35 8.09
CA ARG A 224 9.04 2.57 8.50
C ARG A 224 8.18 2.34 9.74
N LEU A 225 7.35 1.29 9.70
CA LEU A 225 6.49 0.92 10.84
C LEU A 225 7.33 0.46 12.04
N LYS A 226 8.34 -0.38 11.81
CA LYS A 226 9.23 -0.88 12.86
C LYS A 226 9.94 0.23 13.61
N VAL A 227 10.46 1.23 12.90
CA VAL A 227 11.12 2.42 13.50
C VAL A 227 10.08 3.31 14.20
N GLY A 228 8.96 3.60 13.57
CA GLY A 228 7.94 4.47 14.14
C GLY A 228 7.35 3.94 15.43
N HIS A 229 7.06 2.66 15.51
CA HIS A 229 6.49 2.00 16.70
C HIS A 229 7.53 1.62 17.76
N SER A 230 8.84 1.79 17.50
CA SER A 230 9.89 1.54 18.49
C SER A 230 9.84 2.55 19.65
N ASP A 231 10.50 2.22 20.75
CA ASP A 231 10.65 3.15 21.87
C ASP A 231 11.34 4.44 21.43
N PHE A 232 12.35 4.33 20.56
CA PHE A 232 12.99 5.47 19.93
C PHE A 232 11.99 6.32 19.14
N GLY A 233 11.18 5.73 18.27
CA GLY A 233 10.20 6.42 17.44
C GLY A 233 9.16 7.17 18.27
N LYS A 234 8.64 6.52 19.30
CA LYS A 234 7.68 7.13 20.25
C LYS A 234 8.31 8.28 21.04
N ALA A 235 9.52 8.09 21.57
CA ALA A 235 10.23 9.11 22.34
C ALA A 235 10.60 10.36 21.52
N ASN A 236 10.83 10.18 20.20
CA ASN A 236 11.21 11.28 19.29
C ASN A 236 10.03 11.84 18.48
N GLY A 237 8.79 11.50 18.84
CA GLY A 237 7.59 12.06 18.21
C GLY A 237 7.36 11.59 16.77
N LEU A 238 7.94 10.45 16.37
CA LEU A 238 7.75 9.83 15.07
C LEU A 238 6.47 8.99 14.98
N PHE A 239 5.82 8.78 16.11
CA PHE A 239 4.55 8.09 16.27
C PHE A 239 3.57 8.94 17.06
N GLU A 240 2.32 8.99 16.62
CA GLU A 240 1.20 9.61 17.32
C GLU A 240 0.21 8.55 17.79
N ASP A 241 -0.09 8.54 19.10
CA ASP A 241 -1.13 7.65 19.64
C ASP A 241 -2.51 8.28 19.43
N ARG A 242 -3.11 7.98 18.27
CA ARG A 242 -4.42 8.46 17.85
C ARG A 242 -5.13 7.46 16.94
N TRP A 243 -6.37 7.67 16.66
CA TRP A 243 -7.07 7.01 15.57
C TRP A 243 -6.85 7.79 14.27
N ALA A 244 -6.38 7.12 13.25
CA ALA A 244 -5.99 7.73 11.97
C ALA A 244 -6.66 7.00 10.80
N PRO A 245 -7.97 7.25 10.57
CA PRO A 245 -8.69 6.65 9.45
C PRO A 245 -8.30 7.32 8.13
N LEU A 246 -8.41 6.58 7.02
CA LEU A 246 -8.33 7.11 5.67
C LEU A 246 -9.09 6.22 4.70
N TRP A 247 -9.40 6.77 3.52
CA TRP A 247 -9.82 6.02 2.35
C TRP A 247 -8.64 5.89 1.38
N VAL A 248 -8.38 4.67 0.92
CA VAL A 248 -7.51 4.41 -0.23
C VAL A 248 -8.41 4.10 -1.42
N VAL A 249 -8.15 4.79 -2.53
CA VAL A 249 -9.00 4.74 -3.73
C VAL A 249 -8.14 4.58 -4.99
N ASP A 250 -8.78 4.40 -6.14
CA ASP A 250 -8.10 4.35 -7.44
C ASP A 250 -7.07 3.23 -7.51
N PHE A 251 -7.47 2.04 -7.05
CA PHE A 251 -6.64 0.85 -7.17
C PHE A 251 -6.39 0.50 -8.64
N PRO A 252 -5.23 -0.08 -8.98
CA PRO A 252 -5.05 -0.69 -10.28
C PRO A 252 -6.07 -1.82 -10.47
N MET A 253 -6.59 -1.94 -11.68
CA MET A 253 -7.54 -3.00 -12.01
C MET A 253 -6.84 -4.35 -12.19
N PHE A 254 -5.63 -4.30 -12.73
CA PHE A 254 -4.82 -5.48 -13.05
C PHE A 254 -3.40 -5.32 -12.51
N GLU A 255 -2.81 -6.44 -12.15
CA GLU A 255 -1.37 -6.58 -11.91
C GLU A 255 -0.78 -7.61 -12.86
N HIS A 256 0.49 -7.43 -13.25
CA HIS A 256 1.18 -8.36 -14.12
C HIS A 256 1.84 -9.46 -13.30
N ASP A 257 1.37 -10.70 -13.47
CA ASP A 257 1.98 -11.90 -12.93
C ASP A 257 3.20 -12.25 -13.81
N GLU A 258 4.40 -11.84 -13.35
CA GLU A 258 5.66 -12.06 -14.08
C GLU A 258 5.98 -13.55 -14.26
N GLU A 259 5.57 -14.44 -13.34
CA GLU A 259 5.87 -15.87 -13.40
C GLU A 259 5.09 -16.57 -14.51
N ASN A 260 3.84 -16.18 -14.70
CA ASN A 260 2.93 -16.79 -15.67
C ASN A 260 2.73 -15.93 -16.93
N ASP A 261 3.38 -14.79 -17.03
CA ASP A 261 3.27 -13.80 -18.12
C ASP A 261 1.80 -13.51 -18.48
N ARG A 262 1.02 -13.13 -17.48
CA ARG A 262 -0.41 -12.81 -17.63
C ARG A 262 -0.84 -11.69 -16.70
N TRP A 263 -1.96 -11.07 -17.03
CA TRP A 263 -2.64 -10.15 -16.13
C TRP A 263 -3.49 -10.92 -15.12
N ALA A 264 -3.48 -10.47 -13.89
CA ALA A 264 -4.36 -10.93 -12.81
C ALA A 264 -5.20 -9.74 -12.31
N ALA A 265 -6.43 -10.00 -11.88
CA ALA A 265 -7.25 -8.97 -11.26
C ALA A 265 -6.74 -8.67 -9.85
N VAL A 266 -6.56 -7.38 -9.50
CA VAL A 266 -6.11 -6.98 -8.15
C VAL A 266 -7.17 -7.31 -7.11
N HIS A 267 -8.45 -7.06 -7.40
CA HIS A 267 -9.56 -7.40 -6.51
C HIS A 267 -10.29 -8.67 -6.99
N HIS A 268 -11.09 -8.54 -8.02
CA HIS A 268 -11.83 -9.65 -8.65
C HIS A 268 -12.29 -9.28 -10.07
N PRO A 269 -12.58 -10.27 -10.94
CA PRO A 269 -12.91 -10.05 -12.36
C PRO A 269 -14.18 -9.24 -12.62
N PHE A 270 -14.99 -8.96 -11.60
CA PHE A 270 -16.26 -8.24 -11.72
C PHE A 270 -16.17 -6.77 -11.30
N THR A 271 -14.98 -6.30 -10.92
CA THR A 271 -14.73 -4.90 -10.57
C THR A 271 -14.82 -4.02 -11.81
N SER A 272 -15.57 -2.91 -11.71
CA SER A 272 -15.71 -1.95 -12.80
C SER A 272 -14.46 -1.09 -12.96
N PRO A 273 -14.00 -0.85 -14.19
CA PRO A 273 -12.99 0.16 -14.45
C PRO A 273 -13.50 1.56 -14.09
N LYS A 274 -12.60 2.50 -13.83
CA LYS A 274 -12.92 3.93 -13.76
C LYS A 274 -13.54 4.42 -15.07
N ASP A 275 -14.34 5.46 -14.99
CA ASP A 275 -14.96 6.07 -16.18
C ASP A 275 -13.86 6.54 -17.14
N GLY A 276 -13.99 6.16 -18.40
CA GLY A 276 -13.00 6.43 -19.43
C GLY A 276 -11.80 5.48 -19.49
N HIS A 277 -11.73 4.46 -18.60
CA HIS A 277 -10.67 3.46 -18.61
C HIS A 277 -11.04 2.15 -19.34
N GLU A 278 -12.24 2.04 -19.92
CA GLU A 278 -12.70 0.81 -20.56
C GLU A 278 -11.80 0.35 -21.72
N GLU A 279 -11.19 1.28 -22.46
CA GLU A 279 -10.26 0.94 -23.53
C GLU A 279 -8.86 0.58 -22.98
N LEU A 280 -8.47 1.12 -21.84
CA LEU A 280 -7.17 0.79 -21.21
C LEU A 280 -7.09 -0.67 -20.79
N MET A 281 -8.20 -1.33 -20.48
CA MET A 281 -8.22 -2.76 -20.18
C MET A 281 -7.57 -3.61 -21.27
N VAL A 282 -7.66 -3.15 -22.54
CA VAL A 282 -7.13 -3.85 -23.72
C VAL A 282 -5.80 -3.25 -24.18
N THR A 283 -5.70 -1.92 -24.19
CA THR A 283 -4.56 -1.20 -24.78
C THR A 283 -3.40 -1.01 -23.81
N ASP A 284 -3.70 -0.84 -22.52
CA ASP A 284 -2.71 -0.59 -21.47
C ASP A 284 -3.24 -1.04 -20.08
N PRO A 285 -3.40 -2.36 -19.85
CA PRO A 285 -3.98 -2.88 -18.62
C PRO A 285 -3.27 -2.42 -17.34
N GLY A 286 -1.97 -2.19 -17.40
CA GLY A 286 -1.16 -1.74 -16.27
C GLY A 286 -1.53 -0.33 -15.76
N ASN A 287 -2.14 0.50 -16.59
CA ASN A 287 -2.61 1.85 -16.23
C ASN A 287 -4.13 1.94 -16.07
N CYS A 288 -4.84 0.80 -16.16
CA CYS A 288 -6.27 0.75 -15.95
C CYS A 288 -6.59 0.79 -14.44
N LEU A 289 -7.35 1.80 -14.01
CA LEU A 289 -7.79 1.96 -12.64
C LEU A 289 -9.19 1.38 -12.44
N ALA A 290 -9.41 0.83 -11.25
CA ALA A 290 -10.68 0.25 -10.82
C ALA A 290 -11.51 1.24 -9.99
N LYS A 291 -12.83 1.08 -10.03
CA LYS A 291 -13.75 1.65 -9.05
C LYS A 291 -13.74 0.79 -7.78
N ALA A 292 -12.61 0.82 -7.07
CA ALA A 292 -12.40 0.07 -5.83
C ALA A 292 -11.82 1.01 -4.76
N TYR A 293 -12.16 0.72 -3.51
CA TYR A 293 -11.81 1.57 -2.37
C TYR A 293 -11.72 0.74 -1.10
N ASP A 294 -10.74 1.07 -0.24
CA ASP A 294 -10.56 0.47 1.08
C ASP A 294 -10.60 1.53 2.17
N MET A 295 -11.29 1.22 3.26
CA MET A 295 -11.24 1.97 4.51
C MET A 295 -10.11 1.42 5.36
N VAL A 296 -9.15 2.26 5.69
CA VAL A 296 -7.98 1.90 6.49
C VAL A 296 -8.00 2.65 7.81
N LEU A 297 -7.69 1.97 8.89
CA LEU A 297 -7.56 2.56 10.22
C LEU A 297 -6.29 2.05 10.89
N ASN A 298 -5.37 2.96 11.21
CA ASN A 298 -4.14 2.62 11.93
C ASN A 298 -3.30 1.51 11.27
N GLY A 299 -3.25 1.50 9.94
CA GLY A 299 -2.52 0.49 9.17
C GLY A 299 -3.27 -0.83 8.92
N TRP A 300 -4.54 -0.90 9.31
CA TRP A 300 -5.41 -2.05 9.09
C TRP A 300 -6.54 -1.72 8.12
N GLU A 301 -6.78 -2.59 7.17
CA GLU A 301 -7.97 -2.55 6.33
C GLU A 301 -9.18 -2.96 7.17
N LEU A 302 -10.10 -2.02 7.42
CA LEU A 302 -11.37 -2.32 8.09
C LEU A 302 -12.37 -2.98 7.16
N GLY A 303 -12.29 -2.66 5.90
CA GLY A 303 -13.14 -3.21 4.87
C GLY A 303 -12.95 -2.46 3.56
N GLY A 304 -13.32 -3.09 2.47
CA GLY A 304 -13.22 -2.56 1.13
C GLY A 304 -14.46 -2.83 0.31
N GLY A 305 -14.54 -2.21 -0.82
CA GLY A 305 -15.63 -2.37 -1.76
C GLY A 305 -15.27 -1.96 -3.17
N SER A 306 -16.18 -2.26 -4.09
CA SER A 306 -16.03 -1.88 -5.49
C SER A 306 -17.39 -1.71 -6.15
N VAL A 307 -17.42 -0.95 -7.23
CA VAL A 307 -18.55 -0.94 -8.15
C VAL A 307 -18.43 -2.13 -9.07
N ARG A 308 -19.53 -2.88 -9.24
CA ARG A 308 -19.57 -4.05 -10.12
C ARG A 308 -19.81 -3.66 -11.57
N ILE A 309 -19.22 -4.43 -12.48
CA ILE A 309 -19.57 -4.35 -13.90
C ILE A 309 -21.00 -4.82 -14.07
N HIS A 310 -21.81 -4.05 -14.80
CA HIS A 310 -23.19 -4.38 -15.17
C HIS A 310 -23.41 -4.46 -16.69
N ARG A 311 -22.38 -4.12 -17.47
CA ARG A 311 -22.40 -4.18 -18.95
C ARG A 311 -21.66 -5.40 -19.45
N ALA A 312 -22.32 -6.21 -20.29
CA ALA A 312 -21.75 -7.46 -20.81
C ALA A 312 -20.52 -7.21 -21.71
N ASP A 313 -20.52 -6.11 -22.48
CA ASP A 313 -19.38 -5.76 -23.35
C ASP A 313 -18.13 -5.39 -22.53
N VAL A 314 -18.29 -4.70 -21.40
CA VAL A 314 -17.19 -4.39 -20.47
C VAL A 314 -16.68 -5.66 -19.79
N GLN A 315 -17.61 -6.53 -19.33
CA GLN A 315 -17.23 -7.79 -18.68
C GLN A 315 -16.45 -8.71 -19.62
N SER A 316 -16.84 -8.78 -20.91
CA SER A 316 -16.10 -9.57 -21.90
C SER A 316 -14.66 -9.09 -22.07
N LYS A 317 -14.42 -7.76 -22.10
CA LYS A 317 -13.08 -7.20 -22.17
C LYS A 317 -12.21 -7.62 -20.99
N VAL A 318 -12.78 -7.67 -19.78
CA VAL A 318 -12.07 -8.12 -18.58
C VAL A 318 -11.68 -9.59 -18.69
N PHE A 319 -12.61 -10.45 -19.10
CA PHE A 319 -12.33 -11.88 -19.28
C PHE A 319 -11.24 -12.11 -20.34
N ASP A 320 -11.27 -11.36 -21.44
CA ASP A 320 -10.25 -11.42 -22.47
C ASP A 320 -8.88 -11.00 -21.92
N ALA A 321 -8.81 -9.89 -21.17
CA ALA A 321 -7.57 -9.42 -20.56
C ALA A 321 -6.98 -10.42 -19.57
N LEU A 322 -7.83 -11.12 -18.82
CA LEU A 322 -7.44 -12.16 -17.85
C LEU A 322 -7.23 -13.54 -18.49
N LYS A 323 -7.46 -13.68 -19.79
CA LYS A 323 -7.41 -14.97 -20.52
C LYS A 323 -8.37 -16.03 -19.94
N ILE A 324 -9.53 -15.59 -19.42
CA ILE A 324 -10.60 -16.48 -18.94
C ILE A 324 -11.38 -16.99 -20.15
N SER A 325 -11.47 -18.31 -20.29
CA SER A 325 -12.18 -18.91 -21.42
C SER A 325 -13.70 -18.70 -21.33
N PRO A 326 -14.44 -18.70 -22.47
CA PRO A 326 -15.91 -18.63 -22.43
C PRO A 326 -16.58 -19.80 -21.68
N GLU A 327 -15.89 -20.92 -21.54
CA GLU A 327 -16.37 -22.07 -20.74
C GLU A 327 -16.25 -21.77 -19.25
N ASP A 328 -15.07 -21.28 -18.80
CA ASP A 328 -14.83 -20.90 -17.41
C ASP A 328 -15.72 -19.71 -16.98
N ALA A 329 -16.00 -18.80 -17.92
CA ALA A 329 -16.88 -17.65 -17.65
C ALA A 329 -18.36 -18.03 -17.47
N ARG A 330 -18.77 -19.27 -17.84
CA ARG A 330 -20.15 -19.76 -17.70
C ARG A 330 -20.34 -20.69 -16.49
N ALA A 331 -19.25 -21.16 -15.90
CA ALA A 331 -19.26 -22.01 -14.71
C ALA A 331 -19.44 -21.19 -13.45
#